data_e9811f8f1be9e421c1c7a71f9c37cf69
#
_entry.id   e9811f8f1be9e421c1c7a71f9c37cf69
#
_cell.length_a   1.000
_cell.length_b   1.000
_cell.length_c   1.000
_cell.angle_alpha   90.00
_cell.angle_beta   90.00
_cell.angle_gamma   90.00
#
_symmetry.space_group_name_H-M   'P 1'
#
loop_
_entity.id
_entity.type
_entity.pdbx_description
1 polymer ?
#
loop_
_entity_poly.entity_id
_entity_poly.type
_entity_poly.pdbx_seq_one_letter_code
_entity_poly.pdbx_strand_id
1 'polypeptide(L)'
;MFKLNAYQLKWIAIIGMFSWHLSFVLRDIIPLWALIPMTAVGGLTFPIMGFFVVEGYKHTSNLTRYIIRLVIVGAISTPLYIFTINVAIFNIMFSIALSLLILKMYDSIKGKPIFWVLFIVVIAPLTLFVTFDWIFIAPLVVVLYHTIKNETARRIVPGAVAAFIWTLMGAGALLALSMINPLLETQYAAYVIPQRDMIYAMMGNTNAVIASLTFGLGCLASAFLVKNYNGERGKRMKWLFYTFYPIHLAIIAVIMLILGIGDFGVFGF
;
A
#
# COMPACT_ATOMS: atom_id res chain seq x y z
N MET A 1 -23.45 -17.22 8.58
CA MET A 1 -22.31 -16.29 8.65
C MET A 1 -21.54 -16.43 7.35
N PHE A 2 -21.28 -15.33 6.64
CA PHE A 2 -20.56 -15.32 5.37
C PHE A 2 -19.11 -15.77 5.59
N LYS A 3 -18.65 -16.77 4.84
CA LYS A 3 -17.27 -17.32 4.96
C LYS A 3 -16.55 -17.18 3.62
N LEU A 4 -15.30 -16.74 3.67
CA LEU A 4 -14.43 -16.57 2.51
C LEU A 4 -13.25 -17.52 2.58
N ASN A 5 -12.88 -18.15 1.48
CA ASN A 5 -11.63 -18.89 1.36
C ASN A 5 -10.47 -17.98 0.86
N ALA A 6 -9.24 -18.48 0.89
CA ALA A 6 -8.08 -17.72 0.45
C ALA A 6 -8.13 -17.30 -1.02
N TYR A 7 -8.74 -18.11 -1.89
CA TYR A 7 -8.90 -17.77 -3.30
C TYR A 7 -9.76 -16.52 -3.48
N GLN A 8 -10.90 -16.44 -2.80
CA GLN A 8 -11.82 -15.31 -2.88
C GLN A 8 -11.18 -14.02 -2.30
N LEU A 9 -10.56 -14.11 -1.13
CA LEU A 9 -9.87 -12.97 -0.52
C LEU A 9 -8.75 -12.43 -1.42
N LYS A 10 -8.03 -13.32 -2.08
CA LYS A 10 -6.97 -12.94 -3.02
C LYS A 10 -7.51 -12.24 -4.26
N TRP A 11 -8.65 -12.64 -4.78
CA TRP A 11 -9.30 -11.93 -5.88
C TRP A 11 -9.75 -10.54 -5.46
N ILE A 12 -10.31 -10.39 -4.25
CA ILE A 12 -10.67 -9.08 -3.70
C ILE A 12 -9.42 -8.18 -3.62
N ALA A 13 -8.30 -8.70 -3.13
CA ALA A 13 -7.05 -7.95 -3.07
C ALA A 13 -6.51 -7.56 -4.46
N ILE A 14 -6.62 -8.44 -5.47
CA ILE A 14 -6.24 -8.18 -6.86
C ILE A 14 -7.08 -7.05 -7.47
N ILE A 15 -8.40 -7.12 -7.30
CA ILE A 15 -9.31 -6.07 -7.78
C ILE A 15 -9.01 -4.75 -7.07
N GLY A 16 -8.78 -4.79 -5.76
CA GLY A 16 -8.38 -3.62 -4.99
C GLY A 16 -7.08 -3.00 -5.48
N MET A 17 -6.07 -3.81 -5.78
CA MET A 17 -4.78 -3.34 -6.30
C MET A 17 -4.94 -2.62 -7.65
N PHE A 18 -5.69 -3.21 -8.57
CA PHE A 18 -5.99 -2.58 -9.86
C PHE A 18 -6.75 -1.27 -9.67
N SER A 19 -7.80 -1.29 -8.82
CA SER A 19 -8.62 -0.11 -8.52
C SER A 19 -7.78 1.03 -7.93
N TRP A 20 -6.88 0.73 -7.00
CA TRP A 20 -5.99 1.71 -6.40
C TRP A 20 -5.08 2.39 -7.43
N HIS A 21 -4.31 1.61 -8.20
CA HIS A 21 -3.40 2.18 -9.20
C HIS A 21 -4.14 2.95 -10.28
N LEU A 22 -5.30 2.44 -10.72
CA LEU A 22 -6.14 3.15 -11.69
C LEU A 22 -6.70 4.44 -11.12
N SER A 23 -7.17 4.45 -9.87
CA SER A 23 -7.65 5.67 -9.21
C SER A 23 -6.54 6.71 -9.05
N PHE A 24 -5.32 6.27 -8.76
CA PHE A 24 -4.17 7.15 -8.65
C PHE A 24 -3.85 7.86 -9.97
N VAL A 25 -3.88 7.14 -11.07
CA VAL A 25 -3.63 7.69 -12.42
C VAL A 25 -4.74 8.61 -12.89
N LEU A 26 -6.00 8.28 -12.56
CA LEU A 26 -7.17 9.05 -13.02
C LEU A 26 -7.61 10.16 -12.06
N ARG A 27 -6.93 10.34 -10.92
CA ARG A 27 -7.34 11.23 -9.83
C ARG A 27 -7.61 12.68 -10.22
N ASP A 28 -6.95 13.16 -11.28
CA ASP A 28 -7.08 14.52 -11.75
C ASP A 28 -8.13 14.68 -12.88
N ILE A 29 -8.71 13.57 -13.35
CA ILE A 29 -9.61 13.50 -14.50
C ILE A 29 -11.02 13.09 -14.08
N ILE A 30 -11.14 12.11 -13.19
CA ILE A 30 -12.45 11.59 -12.79
C ILE A 30 -13.04 12.39 -11.62
N PRO A 31 -14.37 12.51 -11.55
CA PRO A 31 -15.04 13.22 -10.48
C PRO A 31 -14.91 12.46 -9.14
N LEU A 32 -15.02 13.21 -8.04
CA LEU A 32 -14.85 12.69 -6.68
C LEU A 32 -15.76 11.50 -6.38
N TRP A 33 -17.00 11.49 -6.86
CA TRP A 33 -17.95 10.38 -6.65
C TRP A 33 -17.48 9.04 -7.28
N ALA A 34 -16.65 9.09 -8.33
CA ALA A 34 -16.04 7.91 -8.93
C ALA A 34 -14.72 7.53 -8.22
N LEU A 35 -13.95 8.54 -7.79
CA LEU A 35 -12.68 8.35 -7.11
C LEU A 35 -12.85 7.70 -5.73
N ILE A 36 -13.86 8.10 -4.96
CA ILE A 36 -14.16 7.58 -3.62
C ILE A 36 -14.30 6.04 -3.58
N PRO A 37 -15.19 5.40 -4.36
CA PRO A 37 -15.32 3.94 -4.31
C PRO A 37 -14.06 3.22 -4.80
N MET A 38 -13.33 3.78 -5.78
CA MET A 38 -12.10 3.18 -6.26
C MET A 38 -11.01 3.16 -5.19
N THR A 39 -10.84 4.26 -4.46
CA THR A 39 -9.87 4.34 -3.36
C THR A 39 -10.29 3.48 -2.17
N ALA A 40 -11.58 3.42 -1.84
CA ALA A 40 -12.10 2.54 -0.79
C ALA A 40 -11.82 1.05 -1.10
N VAL A 41 -12.09 0.61 -2.34
CA VAL A 41 -11.78 -0.76 -2.78
C VAL A 41 -10.28 -1.01 -2.78
N GLY A 42 -9.47 0.00 -3.16
CA GLY A 42 -8.02 -0.03 -3.08
C GLY A 42 -7.47 -0.33 -1.69
N GLY A 43 -8.08 0.24 -0.67
CA GLY A 43 -7.70 0.03 0.75
C GLY A 43 -7.82 -1.41 1.25
N LEU A 44 -8.63 -2.24 0.59
CA LEU A 44 -8.75 -3.68 0.92
C LEU A 44 -7.45 -4.45 0.65
N THR A 45 -6.62 -3.97 -0.28
CA THR A 45 -5.53 -4.74 -0.88
C THR A 45 -4.48 -5.16 0.11
N PHE A 46 -3.78 -4.18 0.70
CA PHE A 46 -2.58 -4.50 1.45
C PHE A 46 -2.83 -5.25 2.76
N PRO A 47 -3.86 -4.93 3.59
CA PRO A 47 -4.11 -5.73 4.78
C PRO A 47 -4.45 -7.18 4.47
N ILE A 48 -5.22 -7.46 3.38
CA ILE A 48 -5.49 -8.84 2.94
C ILE A 48 -4.18 -9.51 2.48
N MET A 49 -3.36 -8.82 1.68
CA MET A 49 -2.07 -9.33 1.22
C MET A 49 -1.11 -9.58 2.38
N GLY A 50 -0.99 -8.65 3.33
CA GLY A 50 -0.17 -8.76 4.52
C GLY A 50 -0.53 -9.99 5.37
N PHE A 51 -1.83 -10.28 5.51
CA PHE A 51 -2.29 -11.52 6.14
C PHE A 51 -1.74 -12.75 5.43
N PHE A 52 -1.86 -12.81 4.09
CA PHE A 52 -1.35 -13.96 3.31
C PHE A 52 0.18 -13.99 3.19
N VAL A 53 0.87 -12.88 3.34
CA VAL A 53 2.35 -12.83 3.45
C VAL A 53 2.79 -13.58 4.70
N VAL A 54 2.13 -13.36 5.85
CA VAL A 54 2.41 -14.05 7.10
C VAL A 54 2.06 -15.54 7.01
N GLU A 55 0.92 -15.88 6.42
CA GLU A 55 0.58 -17.29 6.18
C GLU A 55 1.60 -17.95 5.23
N GLY A 56 2.07 -17.24 4.22
CA GLY A 56 3.17 -17.71 3.36
C GLY A 56 4.49 -17.88 4.11
N TYR A 57 4.84 -16.96 5.00
CA TYR A 57 6.02 -17.04 5.85
C TYR A 57 6.01 -18.28 6.74
N LYS A 58 4.87 -18.57 7.39
CA LYS A 58 4.71 -19.74 8.27
C LYS A 58 4.81 -21.08 7.53
N HIS A 59 4.42 -21.12 6.27
CA HIS A 59 4.33 -22.36 5.50
C HIS A 59 5.44 -22.52 4.44
N THR A 60 6.37 -21.57 4.31
CA THR A 60 7.44 -21.67 3.33
C THR A 60 8.58 -22.55 3.86
N SER A 61 9.02 -23.51 3.05
CA SER A 61 10.24 -24.28 3.35
C SER A 61 11.53 -23.52 3.03
N ASN A 62 11.45 -22.43 2.22
CA ASN A 62 12.61 -21.66 1.80
C ASN A 62 12.27 -20.18 1.68
N LEU A 63 12.51 -19.42 2.75
CA LEU A 63 12.27 -18.00 2.84
C LEU A 63 13.10 -17.20 1.81
N THR A 64 14.35 -17.58 1.62
CA THR A 64 15.23 -16.91 0.66
C THR A 64 14.68 -16.97 -0.76
N ARG A 65 14.21 -18.14 -1.20
CA ARG A 65 13.55 -18.27 -2.52
C ARG A 65 12.25 -17.48 -2.60
N TYR A 66 11.54 -17.32 -1.48
CA TYR A 66 10.33 -16.50 -1.45
C TYR A 66 10.68 -15.03 -1.66
N ILE A 67 11.66 -14.50 -0.93
CA ILE A 67 12.14 -13.12 -1.03
C ILE A 67 12.71 -12.85 -2.44
N ILE A 68 13.56 -13.72 -2.97
CA ILE A 68 14.14 -13.55 -4.31
C ILE A 68 13.05 -13.42 -5.38
N ARG A 69 11.99 -14.23 -5.33
CA ARG A 69 10.87 -14.09 -6.30
C ARG A 69 10.18 -12.73 -6.20
N LEU A 70 9.97 -12.20 -4.99
CA LEU A 70 9.41 -10.86 -4.81
C LEU A 70 10.31 -9.77 -5.36
N VAL A 71 11.62 -9.86 -5.11
CA VAL A 71 12.61 -8.90 -5.61
C VAL A 71 12.67 -8.93 -7.14
N ILE A 72 12.68 -10.10 -7.76
CA ILE A 72 12.68 -10.24 -9.24
C ILE A 72 11.42 -9.62 -9.84
N VAL A 73 10.23 -9.95 -9.30
CA VAL A 73 8.97 -9.37 -9.79
C VAL A 73 8.93 -7.87 -9.55
N GLY A 74 9.41 -7.40 -8.39
CA GLY A 74 9.54 -5.98 -8.07
C GLY A 74 10.43 -5.26 -9.09
N ALA A 75 11.61 -5.80 -9.39
CA ALA A 75 12.55 -5.23 -10.35
C ALA A 75 11.97 -5.15 -11.77
N ILE A 76 11.34 -6.24 -12.24
CA ILE A 76 10.67 -6.27 -13.56
C ILE A 76 9.53 -5.23 -13.63
N SER A 77 8.82 -5.01 -12.53
CA SER A 77 7.68 -4.09 -12.49
C SER A 77 8.08 -2.63 -12.29
N THR A 78 9.30 -2.35 -11.84
CA THR A 78 9.74 -0.98 -11.48
C THR A 78 9.63 0.02 -12.64
N PRO A 79 10.04 -0.28 -13.89
CA PRO A 79 9.88 0.68 -14.98
C PRO A 79 8.42 1.07 -15.22
N LEU A 80 7.50 0.07 -15.23
CA LEU A 80 6.07 0.31 -15.38
C LEU A 80 5.49 1.06 -14.18
N TYR A 81 5.96 0.76 -12.97
CA TYR A 81 5.52 1.42 -11.76
C TYR A 81 5.92 2.91 -11.76
N ILE A 82 7.19 3.21 -12.09
CA ILE A 82 7.65 4.61 -12.21
C ILE A 82 6.86 5.34 -13.29
N PHE A 83 6.63 4.72 -14.45
CA PHE A 83 5.83 5.30 -15.51
C PHE A 83 4.39 5.62 -15.09
N THR A 84 3.73 4.69 -14.38
CA THR A 84 2.31 4.86 -13.99
C THR A 84 2.11 5.77 -12.79
N ILE A 85 3.01 5.74 -11.82
CA ILE A 85 2.89 6.51 -10.57
C ILE A 85 3.67 7.82 -10.61
N ASN A 86 4.58 7.95 -11.57
CA ASN A 86 5.47 9.11 -11.75
C ASN A 86 6.31 9.45 -10.50
N VAL A 87 6.64 8.44 -9.69
CA VAL A 87 7.48 8.58 -8.49
C VAL A 87 8.47 7.42 -8.44
N ALA A 88 9.75 7.73 -8.27
CA ALA A 88 10.82 6.75 -8.14
C ALA A 88 10.90 6.22 -6.71
N ILE A 89 10.02 5.30 -6.35
CA ILE A 89 10.00 4.62 -5.06
C ILE A 89 10.06 3.10 -5.23
N PHE A 90 10.50 2.40 -4.19
CA PHE A 90 10.45 0.94 -4.16
C PHE A 90 9.00 0.46 -4.08
N ASN A 91 8.53 -0.24 -5.12
CA ASN A 91 7.16 -0.72 -5.20
C ASN A 91 6.83 -1.76 -4.12
N ILE A 92 5.55 -2.11 -3.99
CA ILE A 92 5.01 -2.97 -2.94
C ILE A 92 5.70 -4.36 -2.85
N MET A 93 6.26 -4.89 -3.94
CA MET A 93 6.97 -6.17 -3.91
C MET A 93 8.24 -6.09 -3.04
N PHE A 94 8.95 -4.96 -3.11
CA PHE A 94 10.10 -4.72 -2.24
C PHE A 94 9.67 -4.48 -0.79
N SER A 95 8.55 -3.79 -0.54
CA SER A 95 8.00 -3.59 0.80
C SER A 95 7.62 -4.92 1.46
N ILE A 96 7.04 -5.85 0.69
CA ILE A 96 6.73 -7.21 1.18
C ILE A 96 8.02 -8.00 1.45
N ALA A 97 9.01 -7.91 0.55
CA ALA A 97 10.31 -8.57 0.75
C ALA A 97 11.03 -8.06 2.01
N LEU A 98 11.03 -6.73 2.22
CA LEU A 98 11.54 -6.11 3.44
C LEU A 98 10.77 -6.57 4.67
N SER A 99 9.44 -6.63 4.61
CA SER A 99 8.59 -7.11 5.70
C SER A 99 8.92 -8.54 6.11
N LEU A 100 9.23 -9.43 5.15
CA LEU A 100 9.66 -10.80 5.43
C LEU A 100 11.03 -10.86 6.12
N LEU A 101 11.98 -9.98 5.75
CA LEU A 101 13.27 -9.84 6.43
C LEU A 101 13.08 -9.34 7.86
N ILE A 102 12.19 -8.38 8.05
CA ILE A 102 11.86 -7.84 9.39
C ILE A 102 11.17 -8.90 10.26
N LEU A 103 10.30 -9.75 9.70
CA LEU A 103 9.74 -10.89 10.44
C LEU A 103 10.81 -11.86 10.89
N LYS A 104 11.75 -12.20 10.01
CA LYS A 104 12.87 -13.06 10.38
C LYS A 104 13.72 -12.45 11.49
N MET A 105 13.98 -11.13 11.41
CA MET A 105 14.68 -10.39 12.45
C MET A 105 13.90 -10.42 13.77
N TYR A 106 12.57 -10.18 13.74
CA TYR A 106 11.71 -10.28 14.91
C TYR A 106 11.82 -11.65 15.60
N ASP A 107 11.76 -12.74 14.83
CA ASP A 107 11.86 -14.09 15.38
C ASP A 107 13.23 -14.37 15.98
N SER A 108 14.30 -13.77 15.44
CA SER A 108 15.69 -13.95 15.92
C SER A 108 16.01 -13.16 17.19
N ILE A 109 15.35 -12.03 17.45
CA ILE A 109 15.60 -11.18 18.61
C ILE A 109 14.91 -11.79 19.85
N LYS A 110 15.69 -12.12 20.90
CA LYS A 110 15.18 -12.66 22.17
C LYS A 110 14.38 -11.64 22.98
N GLY A 111 14.79 -10.36 22.97
CA GLY A 111 14.13 -9.28 23.69
C GLY A 111 13.13 -8.53 22.80
N LYS A 112 11.84 -8.85 22.88
CA LYS A 112 10.81 -8.18 22.04
C LYS A 112 10.70 -6.66 22.22
N PRO A 113 10.91 -6.07 23.41
CA PRO A 113 10.99 -4.61 23.55
C PRO A 113 12.12 -3.99 22.72
N ILE A 114 13.29 -4.64 22.63
CA ILE A 114 14.42 -4.19 21.81
C ILE A 114 14.02 -4.12 20.34
N PHE A 115 13.29 -5.12 19.84
CA PHE A 115 12.77 -5.08 18.47
C PHE A 115 11.90 -3.84 18.21
N TRP A 116 10.98 -3.52 19.11
CA TRP A 116 10.10 -2.36 18.94
C TRP A 116 10.86 -1.03 18.98
N VAL A 117 11.88 -0.92 19.84
CA VAL A 117 12.78 0.25 19.83
C VAL A 117 13.50 0.36 18.49
N LEU A 118 14.09 -0.72 17.98
CA LEU A 118 14.73 -0.75 16.68
C LEU A 118 13.76 -0.44 15.54
N PHE A 119 12.52 -0.94 15.63
CA PHE A 119 11.49 -0.66 14.65
C PHE A 119 11.17 0.85 14.57
N ILE A 120 10.96 1.49 15.71
CA ILE A 120 10.58 2.91 15.77
C ILE A 120 11.78 3.81 15.42
N VAL A 121 12.97 3.51 15.94
CA VAL A 121 14.14 4.39 15.83
C VAL A 121 14.91 4.21 14.52
N VAL A 122 14.89 3.00 13.95
CA VAL A 122 15.72 2.68 12.77
C VAL A 122 14.84 2.30 11.57
N ILE A 123 13.98 1.30 11.71
CA ILE A 123 13.27 0.71 10.56
C ILE A 123 12.26 1.70 9.99
N ALA A 124 11.43 2.31 10.82
CA ALA A 124 10.40 3.22 10.34
C ALA A 124 11.01 4.48 9.68
N PRO A 125 12.00 5.19 10.29
CA PRO A 125 12.68 6.28 9.60
C PRO A 125 13.41 5.85 8.33
N LEU A 126 14.05 4.67 8.30
CA LEU A 126 14.72 4.16 7.12
C LEU A 126 13.74 3.93 5.95
N THR A 127 12.56 3.39 6.21
CA THR A 127 11.56 3.16 5.15
C THR A 127 10.97 4.47 4.61
N LEU A 128 10.91 5.52 5.43
CA LEU A 128 10.55 6.86 4.99
C LEU A 128 11.66 7.49 4.14
N PHE A 129 12.91 7.38 4.60
CA PHE A 129 14.06 7.97 3.89
C PHE A 129 14.35 7.28 2.55
N VAL A 130 14.28 5.95 2.50
CA VAL A 130 14.52 5.16 1.28
C VAL A 130 13.29 5.12 0.36
N THR A 131 12.15 5.65 0.81
CA THR A 131 10.90 5.76 0.04
C THR A 131 10.36 4.43 -0.49
N PHE A 132 9.89 3.57 0.41
CA PHE A 132 9.15 2.36 0.06
C PHE A 132 7.65 2.65 -0.11
N ASP A 133 7.00 1.94 -1.03
CA ASP A 133 5.54 1.90 -1.08
C ASP A 133 4.99 1.32 0.23
N TRP A 134 3.97 1.95 0.80
CA TRP A 134 3.46 1.67 2.15
C TRP A 134 4.47 1.91 3.29
N ILE A 135 5.61 2.52 3.03
CA ILE A 135 6.61 2.93 4.01
C ILE A 135 6.70 1.93 5.21
N PHE A 136 6.74 2.43 6.45
CA PHE A 136 6.76 1.58 7.65
C PHE A 136 5.44 0.85 7.94
N ILE A 137 4.32 1.24 7.30
CA ILE A 137 3.01 0.62 7.52
C ILE A 137 3.03 -0.83 7.04
N ALA A 138 3.69 -1.12 5.92
CA ALA A 138 3.78 -2.48 5.40
C ALA A 138 4.43 -3.45 6.40
N PRO A 139 5.67 -3.23 6.87
CA PRO A 139 6.27 -4.11 7.85
C PRO A 139 5.53 -4.11 9.19
N LEU A 140 4.96 -2.98 9.64
CA LEU A 140 4.17 -2.93 10.86
C LEU A 140 2.96 -3.86 10.80
N VAL A 141 2.14 -3.75 9.74
CA VAL A 141 0.95 -4.60 9.55
C VAL A 141 1.32 -6.07 9.50
N VAL A 142 2.39 -6.41 8.77
CA VAL A 142 2.88 -7.79 8.66
C VAL A 142 3.36 -8.32 10.01
N VAL A 143 4.12 -7.53 10.78
CA VAL A 143 4.55 -7.91 12.15
C VAL A 143 3.36 -8.09 13.08
N LEU A 144 2.35 -7.22 13.03
CA LEU A 144 1.14 -7.36 13.84
C LEU A 144 0.37 -8.65 13.52
N TYR A 145 0.22 -9.02 12.23
CA TYR A 145 -0.38 -10.31 11.84
C TYR A 145 0.41 -11.52 12.38
N HIS A 146 1.71 -11.38 12.54
CA HIS A 146 2.57 -12.45 13.05
C HIS A 146 2.55 -12.57 14.59
N THR A 147 2.53 -11.43 15.28
CA THR A 147 2.77 -11.36 16.73
C THR A 147 1.53 -11.48 17.59
N ILE A 148 0.36 -11.08 17.10
CA ILE A 148 -0.89 -11.13 17.86
C ILE A 148 -1.34 -12.57 17.99
N LYS A 149 -1.39 -13.07 19.24
CA LYS A 149 -1.74 -14.46 19.56
C LYS A 149 -3.24 -14.73 19.47
N ASN A 150 -4.07 -13.77 19.90
CA ASN A 150 -5.52 -13.92 19.83
C ASN A 150 -5.98 -13.89 18.37
N GLU A 151 -6.60 -14.96 17.90
CA GLU A 151 -6.95 -15.14 16.49
C GLU A 151 -7.92 -14.07 15.98
N THR A 152 -8.89 -13.68 16.77
CA THR A 152 -9.84 -12.60 16.41
C THR A 152 -9.15 -11.25 16.32
N ALA A 153 -8.33 -10.92 17.32
CA ALA A 153 -7.55 -9.69 17.32
C ALA A 153 -6.52 -9.67 16.16
N ARG A 154 -5.86 -10.78 15.88
CA ARG A 154 -4.93 -10.95 14.77
C ARG A 154 -5.57 -10.63 13.42
N ARG A 155 -6.83 -11.00 13.23
CA ARG A 155 -7.56 -10.77 11.98
C ARG A 155 -8.10 -9.34 11.85
N ILE A 156 -8.28 -8.61 12.94
CA ILE A 156 -8.90 -7.28 12.96
C ILE A 156 -7.86 -6.17 13.13
N VAL A 157 -7.00 -6.29 14.14
CA VAL A 157 -6.13 -5.19 14.58
C VAL A 157 -5.18 -4.68 13.49
N PRO A 158 -4.50 -5.53 12.68
CA PRO A 158 -3.57 -5.00 11.68
C PRO A 158 -4.26 -4.15 10.61
N GLY A 159 -5.45 -4.56 10.15
CA GLY A 159 -6.28 -3.78 9.22
C GLY A 159 -6.78 -2.47 9.83
N ALA A 160 -7.19 -2.49 11.11
CA ALA A 160 -7.61 -1.30 11.84
C ALA A 160 -6.45 -0.32 12.08
N VAL A 161 -5.25 -0.82 12.37
CA VAL A 161 -4.03 0.02 12.50
C VAL A 161 -3.67 0.66 11.17
N ALA A 162 -3.71 -0.09 10.08
CA ALA A 162 -3.50 0.47 8.74
C ALA A 162 -4.53 1.55 8.42
N ALA A 163 -5.81 1.31 8.73
CA ALA A 163 -6.89 2.27 8.55
C ALA A 163 -6.65 3.55 9.35
N PHE A 164 -6.29 3.42 10.61
CA PHE A 164 -6.02 4.56 11.49
C PHE A 164 -4.87 5.42 10.96
N ILE A 165 -3.75 4.80 10.59
CA ILE A 165 -2.57 5.54 10.09
C ILE A 165 -2.90 6.23 8.78
N TRP A 166 -3.53 5.54 7.83
CA TRP A 166 -3.92 6.12 6.54
C TRP A 166 -4.90 7.29 6.67
N THR A 167 -5.91 7.14 7.55
CA THR A 167 -6.87 8.22 7.83
C THR A 167 -6.18 9.40 8.49
N LEU A 168 -5.26 9.15 9.41
CA LEU A 168 -4.49 10.21 10.06
C LEU A 168 -3.59 10.97 9.07
N MET A 169 -2.94 10.25 8.15
CA MET A 169 -2.14 10.87 7.08
C MET A 169 -3.00 11.74 6.15
N GLY A 170 -4.15 11.23 5.70
CA GLY A 170 -5.09 11.98 4.85
C GLY A 170 -5.69 13.19 5.56
N ALA A 171 -6.12 13.04 6.82
CA ALA A 171 -6.63 14.15 7.62
C ALA A 171 -5.56 15.19 7.90
N GLY A 172 -4.32 14.75 8.18
CA GLY A 172 -3.16 15.63 8.35
C GLY A 172 -2.84 16.42 7.09
N ALA A 173 -2.91 15.79 5.92
CA ALA A 173 -2.74 16.47 4.63
C ALA A 173 -3.84 17.51 4.39
N LEU A 174 -5.11 17.20 4.66
CA LEU A 174 -6.20 18.17 4.54
C LEU A 174 -6.03 19.35 5.49
N LEU A 175 -5.65 19.09 6.73
CA LEU A 175 -5.38 20.14 7.71
C LEU A 175 -4.23 21.03 7.24
N ALA A 176 -3.13 20.44 6.78
CA ALA A 176 -2.00 21.18 6.25
C ALA A 176 -2.42 22.07 5.06
N LEU A 177 -3.17 21.52 4.09
CA LEU A 177 -3.68 22.30 2.95
C LEU A 177 -4.61 23.43 3.39
N SER A 178 -5.47 23.22 4.39
CA SER A 178 -6.36 24.26 4.91
C SER A 178 -5.60 25.44 5.55
N MET A 179 -4.41 25.17 6.11
CA MET A 179 -3.53 26.19 6.68
C MET A 179 -2.66 26.87 5.60
N ILE A 180 -2.23 26.14 4.59
CA ILE A 180 -1.34 26.60 3.53
C ILE A 180 -2.10 27.49 2.52
N ASN A 181 -3.28 27.04 2.07
CA ASN A 181 -4.00 27.70 0.99
C ASN A 181 -4.29 29.21 1.22
N PRO A 182 -4.73 29.64 2.42
CA PRO A 182 -4.92 31.06 2.69
C PRO A 182 -3.62 31.88 2.63
N LEU A 183 -2.47 31.25 2.89
CA LEU A 183 -1.17 31.93 2.88
C LEU A 183 -0.61 32.15 1.47
N LEU A 184 -1.16 31.45 0.45
CA LEU A 184 -0.72 31.61 -0.94
C LEU A 184 -1.00 33.00 -1.52
N GLU A 185 -1.97 33.72 -0.95
CA GLU A 185 -2.31 35.09 -1.35
C GLU A 185 -1.57 36.16 -0.55
N THR A 186 -0.60 35.74 0.26
CA THR A 186 0.16 36.63 1.17
C THR A 186 1.63 36.70 0.78
N GLN A 187 2.40 37.55 1.49
CA GLN A 187 3.86 37.62 1.39
C GLN A 187 4.57 36.28 1.74
N TYR A 188 3.89 35.34 2.36
CA TYR A 188 4.44 34.04 2.74
C TYR A 188 4.29 32.97 1.63
N ALA A 189 3.73 33.30 0.47
CA ALA A 189 3.51 32.34 -0.62
C ALA A 189 4.78 31.55 -0.98
N ALA A 190 5.91 32.22 -1.11
CA ALA A 190 7.19 31.57 -1.45
C ALA A 190 7.64 30.49 -0.44
N TYR A 191 7.23 30.62 0.82
CA TYR A 191 7.58 29.64 1.87
C TYR A 191 6.62 28.45 1.93
N VAL A 192 5.36 28.61 1.50
CA VAL A 192 4.33 27.55 1.64
C VAL A 192 4.04 26.79 0.36
N ILE A 193 4.41 27.32 -0.82
CA ILE A 193 4.25 26.62 -2.10
C ILE A 193 4.96 25.27 -2.11
N PRO A 194 6.23 25.12 -1.68
CA PRO A 194 6.90 23.82 -1.68
C PRO A 194 6.19 22.76 -0.85
N GLN A 195 5.61 23.14 0.31
CA GLN A 195 4.88 22.21 1.20
C GLN A 195 3.57 21.75 0.55
N ARG A 196 2.82 22.67 -0.06
CA ARG A 196 1.61 22.34 -0.83
C ARG A 196 1.96 21.39 -1.98
N ASP A 197 2.99 21.71 -2.74
CA ASP A 197 3.38 20.94 -3.91
C ASP A 197 3.87 19.55 -3.52
N MET A 198 4.54 19.41 -2.38
CA MET A 198 4.90 18.10 -1.81
C MET A 198 3.66 17.26 -1.48
N ILE A 199 2.63 17.85 -0.87
CA ILE A 199 1.37 17.15 -0.58
C ILE A 199 0.70 16.71 -1.88
N TYR A 200 0.63 17.60 -2.87
CA TYR A 200 0.03 17.28 -4.16
C TYR A 200 0.83 16.26 -4.97
N ALA A 201 2.16 16.29 -4.89
CA ALA A 201 2.99 15.27 -5.52
C ALA A 201 2.70 13.86 -4.94
N MET A 202 2.50 13.77 -3.62
CA MET A 202 2.23 12.49 -2.95
C MET A 202 0.78 12.02 -3.10
N MET A 203 -0.18 12.92 -2.98
CA MET A 203 -1.60 12.58 -2.83
C MET A 203 -2.48 13.04 -4.00
N GLY A 204 -2.01 13.93 -4.85
CA GLY A 204 -2.77 14.56 -5.94
C GLY A 204 -3.45 15.85 -5.51
N ASN A 205 -4.53 16.21 -6.20
CA ASN A 205 -5.31 17.40 -5.88
C ASN A 205 -6.15 17.23 -4.60
N THR A 206 -6.85 18.28 -4.18
CA THR A 206 -7.67 18.26 -2.95
C THR A 206 -8.72 17.13 -2.97
N ASN A 207 -9.34 16.85 -4.13
CA ASN A 207 -10.31 15.76 -4.26
C ASN A 207 -9.65 14.40 -4.04
N ALA A 208 -8.42 14.20 -4.52
CA ALA A 208 -7.66 12.98 -4.28
C ALA A 208 -7.27 12.83 -2.82
N VAL A 209 -6.91 13.92 -2.13
CA VAL A 209 -6.66 13.91 -0.68
C VAL A 209 -7.92 13.52 0.09
N ILE A 210 -9.10 14.08 -0.27
CA ILE A 210 -10.39 13.70 0.32
C ILE A 210 -10.68 12.22 0.04
N ALA A 211 -10.50 11.76 -1.19
CA ALA A 211 -10.71 10.37 -1.57
C ALA A 211 -9.76 9.41 -0.82
N SER A 212 -8.54 9.84 -0.50
CA SER A 212 -7.58 9.01 0.25
C SER A 212 -8.05 8.64 1.65
N LEU A 213 -8.92 9.45 2.27
CA LEU A 213 -9.55 9.10 3.55
C LEU A 213 -10.38 7.82 3.44
N THR A 214 -11.03 7.61 2.30
CA THR A 214 -11.84 6.40 2.05
C THR A 214 -10.98 5.15 1.86
N PHE A 215 -9.70 5.31 1.53
CA PHE A 215 -8.74 4.21 1.53
C PHE A 215 -8.56 3.63 2.94
N GLY A 216 -8.52 4.47 3.96
CA GLY A 216 -8.55 4.03 5.36
C GLY A 216 -9.80 3.21 5.70
N LEU A 217 -10.98 3.60 5.21
CA LEU A 217 -12.21 2.81 5.35
C LEU A 217 -12.09 1.45 4.66
N GLY A 218 -11.46 1.38 3.50
CA GLY A 218 -11.13 0.13 2.82
C GLY A 218 -10.21 -0.77 3.65
N CYS A 219 -9.17 -0.20 4.25
CA CYS A 219 -8.29 -0.93 5.18
C CYS A 219 -9.09 -1.50 6.37
N LEU A 220 -10.02 -0.74 6.93
CA LEU A 220 -10.90 -1.20 8.01
C LEU A 220 -11.85 -2.32 7.53
N ALA A 221 -12.45 -2.18 6.36
CA ALA A 221 -13.32 -3.19 5.76
C ALA A 221 -12.56 -4.50 5.49
N SER A 222 -11.25 -4.43 5.17
CA SER A 222 -10.41 -5.61 5.00
C SER A 222 -10.33 -6.45 6.28
N ALA A 223 -10.34 -5.83 7.46
CA ALA A 223 -10.35 -6.51 8.74
C ALA A 223 -11.61 -7.39 8.90
N PHE A 224 -12.77 -6.90 8.46
CA PHE A 224 -14.01 -7.69 8.43
C PHE A 224 -13.90 -8.88 7.46
N LEU A 225 -13.31 -8.67 6.28
CA LEU A 225 -13.13 -9.74 5.30
C LEU A 225 -12.17 -10.83 5.80
N VAL A 226 -11.02 -10.44 6.37
CA VAL A 226 -10.04 -11.36 6.94
C VAL A 226 -10.61 -12.09 8.18
N LYS A 227 -11.44 -11.43 9.01
CA LYS A 227 -12.17 -12.07 10.12
C LYS A 227 -13.03 -13.24 9.63
N ASN A 228 -13.64 -13.08 8.47
CA ASN A 228 -14.53 -14.12 7.89
C ASN A 228 -13.77 -15.18 7.05
N TYR A 229 -12.46 -15.20 7.10
CA TYR A 229 -11.65 -16.25 6.47
C TYR A 229 -11.91 -17.61 7.13
N ASN A 230 -12.25 -18.62 6.33
CA ASN A 230 -12.63 -19.96 6.81
C ASN A 230 -11.44 -20.93 6.99
N GLY A 231 -10.22 -20.49 6.70
CA GLY A 231 -9.02 -21.34 6.77
C GLY A 231 -8.75 -22.16 5.51
N GLU A 232 -9.67 -22.19 4.56
CA GLU A 232 -9.53 -23.00 3.34
C GLU A 232 -8.72 -22.27 2.27
N ARG A 233 -7.86 -23.01 1.58
CA ARG A 233 -7.00 -22.47 0.53
C ARG A 233 -7.78 -22.07 -0.74
N GLY A 234 -8.80 -22.85 -1.10
CA GLY A 234 -9.45 -22.77 -2.42
C GLY A 234 -8.48 -23.10 -3.57
N LYS A 235 -8.74 -22.54 -4.76
CA LYS A 235 -7.89 -22.77 -5.95
C LYS A 235 -6.49 -22.18 -5.77
N ARG A 236 -5.48 -22.86 -6.33
CA ARG A 236 -4.08 -22.40 -6.27
C ARG A 236 -3.87 -21.19 -7.16
N MET A 237 -3.34 -20.07 -6.59
CA MET A 237 -3.15 -18.79 -7.30
C MET A 237 -1.70 -18.27 -7.22
N LYS A 238 -0.73 -19.15 -6.90
CA LYS A 238 0.65 -18.70 -6.63
C LYS A 238 1.22 -17.85 -7.77
N TRP A 239 1.15 -18.32 -8.99
CA TRP A 239 1.71 -17.63 -10.16
C TRP A 239 0.90 -16.40 -10.55
N LEU A 240 -0.43 -16.45 -10.40
CA LEU A 240 -1.28 -15.33 -10.72
C LEU A 240 -0.87 -14.04 -9.99
N PHE A 241 -0.49 -14.13 -8.71
CA PHE A 241 0.00 -12.96 -7.96
C PHE A 241 1.26 -12.35 -8.54
N TYR A 242 2.25 -13.20 -8.87
CA TYR A 242 3.51 -12.73 -9.42
C TYR A 242 3.36 -12.15 -10.83
N THR A 243 2.51 -12.73 -11.66
CA THR A 243 2.28 -12.25 -13.03
C THR A 243 1.31 -11.07 -13.08
N PHE A 244 0.31 -11.05 -12.20
CA PHE A 244 -0.67 -9.95 -12.16
C PHE A 244 -0.01 -8.62 -11.88
N TYR A 245 1.01 -8.57 -11.00
CA TYR A 245 1.61 -7.31 -10.59
C TYR A 245 2.23 -6.53 -11.78
N PRO A 246 3.11 -7.07 -12.62
CA PRO A 246 3.56 -6.36 -13.81
C PRO A 246 2.47 -6.17 -14.88
N ILE A 247 1.55 -7.14 -15.04
CA ILE A 247 0.52 -7.08 -16.08
C ILE A 247 -0.47 -5.95 -15.84
N HIS A 248 -0.96 -5.77 -14.61
CA HIS A 248 -1.93 -4.70 -14.34
C HIS A 248 -1.32 -3.30 -14.50
N LEU A 249 -0.04 -3.13 -14.16
CA LEU A 249 0.68 -1.88 -14.40
C LEU A 249 0.84 -1.63 -15.92
N ALA A 250 1.14 -2.67 -16.70
CA ALA A 250 1.19 -2.56 -18.16
C ALA A 250 -0.16 -2.16 -18.76
N ILE A 251 -1.26 -2.75 -18.27
CA ILE A 251 -2.62 -2.38 -18.70
C ILE A 251 -2.90 -0.90 -18.35
N ILE A 252 -2.55 -0.44 -17.15
CA ILE A 252 -2.71 0.95 -16.74
C ILE A 252 -1.85 1.88 -17.61
N ALA A 253 -0.60 1.51 -17.90
CA ALA A 253 0.27 2.25 -18.79
C ALA A 253 -0.35 2.41 -20.21
N VAL A 254 -0.95 1.34 -20.74
CA VAL A 254 -1.69 1.42 -22.03
C VAL A 254 -2.90 2.36 -21.93
N ILE A 255 -3.66 2.31 -20.84
CA ILE A 255 -4.78 3.24 -20.61
C ILE A 255 -4.27 4.69 -20.58
N MET A 256 -3.16 4.97 -19.91
CA MET A 256 -2.55 6.29 -19.88
C MET A 256 -2.16 6.79 -21.28
N LEU A 257 -1.53 5.92 -22.08
CA LEU A 257 -1.18 6.23 -23.48
C LEU A 257 -2.40 6.56 -24.33
N ILE A 258 -3.47 5.78 -24.21
CA ILE A 258 -4.72 6.00 -24.97
C ILE A 258 -5.39 7.33 -24.56
N LEU A 259 -5.34 7.68 -23.27
CA LEU A 259 -5.94 8.90 -22.75
C LEU A 259 -5.03 10.14 -22.89
N GLY A 260 -3.79 9.98 -23.35
CA GLY A 260 -2.82 11.06 -23.44
C GLY A 260 -2.41 11.62 -22.07
N ILE A 261 -2.43 10.77 -21.02
CA ILE A 261 -2.09 11.15 -19.65
C ILE A 261 -0.67 10.71 -19.35
N GLY A 262 0.12 11.58 -18.76
CA GLY A 262 1.45 11.29 -18.27
C GLY A 262 2.51 12.21 -18.86
N ASP A 263 3.54 12.43 -18.09
CA ASP A 263 4.74 13.13 -18.57
C ASP A 263 5.66 12.11 -19.27
N PHE A 264 5.58 12.07 -20.61
CA PHE A 264 6.40 11.18 -21.42
C PHE A 264 7.88 11.59 -21.45
N GLY A 265 8.23 12.74 -20.86
CA GLY A 265 9.61 13.25 -20.79
C GLY A 265 10.57 12.37 -19.98
N VAL A 266 10.06 11.49 -19.11
CA VAL A 266 10.91 10.53 -18.33
C VAL A 266 11.60 9.52 -19.25
N PHE A 267 11.11 9.25 -20.46
CA PHE A 267 11.71 8.33 -21.43
C PHE A 267 12.28 9.02 -22.67
N GLY A 268 12.29 10.36 -22.71
CA GLY A 268 12.94 11.10 -23.83
C GLY A 268 12.22 11.00 -25.17
N PHE A 269 10.87 10.79 -25.19
CA PHE A 269 10.03 10.85 -26.39
C PHE A 269 9.19 12.09 -26.40
#